data_8430abb99931eef0ceec2d65d16ec2e0
#
_entry.id   8430abb99931eef0ceec2d65d16ec2e0
#
_cell.length_a   1.000
_cell.length_b   1.000
_cell.length_c   1.000
_cell.angle_alpha   90.00
_cell.angle_beta   90.00
_cell.angle_gamma   90.00
#
_symmetry.space_group_name_H-M   'P 1'
#
loop_
_entity.id
_entity.type
_entity.pdbx_description
1 polymer ?
#
loop_
_entity_poly.entity_id
_entity_poly.type
_entity_poly.pdbx_seq_one_letter_code
_entity_poly.pdbx_strand_id
1 'polypeptide(L)'
;MQRLQLLKDSFFGLDVVQQQVVIGSAVALAAGGILLYAAQRRNKVKTIPIGEGWWGAGEKTSLSEDKKVYPFTVKTSDEEIKDLHERIDKSRYADPLEESGFQYGFNSTYLKKVVSYWRNGFDWKKQVAMLNKYPHFKTKIEGLDVHFLHVXPPHRADQKVLPLMLVHGWPGSFYEFYKILPLLTQNHSGVAFEVVIPSIPGYGFSEAPHKQGFNSLAASRVFLTLMERLGFSQFYVQGGDWGSLITTNMAQMKPDCVKGLHINFGMPPRGFKVLLSTMIGRYLPFLVGFSKEDVRRLYPYFEKNVWETLRESGYLHIQATKPDTAGCGLNSSPVGLAAYILEKFSTWTDRKNRDLVDGGLERKF
;
A
#
# COMPACT_ATOMS: atom_id res chain seq x y z
N MET A 1 -44.39 3.09 33.61
CA MET A 1 -45.34 2.04 33.24
C MET A 1 -46.70 2.58 32.83
N GLN A 2 -47.35 3.43 33.61
CA GLN A 2 -48.66 4.02 33.30
C GLN A 2 -48.75 4.66 31.90
N ARG A 3 -47.75 5.45 31.49
CA ARG A 3 -47.74 6.11 30.14
C ARG A 3 -47.69 5.12 29.00
N LEU A 4 -46.99 4.01 29.16
CA LEU A 4 -46.87 2.94 28.16
C LEU A 4 -48.22 2.22 28.01
N GLN A 5 -48.92 2.00 29.14
CA GLN A 5 -50.25 1.40 29.11
C GLN A 5 -51.29 2.27 28.41
N LEU A 6 -51.28 3.59 28.71
CA LEU A 6 -52.18 4.54 28.05
C LEU A 6 -51.97 4.61 26.54
N LEU A 7 -50.70 4.59 26.09
CA LEU A 7 -50.37 4.57 24.67
C LEU A 7 -50.88 3.28 23.98
N LYS A 8 -50.73 2.16 24.67
CA LYS A 8 -51.17 0.88 24.19
C LYS A 8 -52.68 0.85 24.05
N ASP A 9 -53.41 1.30 25.09
CA ASP A 9 -54.87 1.35 25.08
C ASP A 9 -55.41 2.30 24.00
N SER A 10 -54.77 3.46 23.80
CA SER A 10 -55.11 4.40 22.75
C SER A 10 -54.92 3.80 21.36
N PHE A 11 -53.80 3.06 21.16
CA PHE A 11 -53.50 2.45 19.85
C PHE A 11 -54.51 1.35 19.49
N PHE A 12 -54.84 0.47 20.45
CA PHE A 12 -55.78 -0.63 20.21
C PHE A 12 -57.22 -0.16 20.16
N GLY A 13 -57.52 1.07 20.56
CA GLY A 13 -58.82 1.70 20.38
C GLY A 13 -59.07 2.27 18.98
N LEU A 14 -58.03 2.32 18.11
CA LEU A 14 -58.14 2.80 16.75
C LEU A 14 -58.66 1.67 15.84
N ASP A 15 -59.34 2.07 14.74
CA ASP A 15 -59.71 1.08 13.73
C ASP A 15 -58.46 0.62 12.93
N VAL A 16 -58.63 -0.43 12.14
CA VAL A 16 -57.53 -1.09 11.42
C VAL A 16 -56.80 -0.10 10.48
N VAL A 17 -57.54 0.78 9.81
CA VAL A 17 -56.98 1.78 8.86
C VAL A 17 -56.12 2.79 9.65
N GLN A 18 -56.66 3.27 10.77
CA GLN A 18 -55.97 4.22 11.65
C GLN A 18 -54.71 3.60 12.23
N GLN A 19 -54.75 2.32 12.67
CA GLN A 19 -53.57 1.61 13.14
C GLN A 19 -52.50 1.51 12.05
N GLN A 20 -52.87 1.18 10.81
CA GLN A 20 -51.94 1.11 9.67
C GLN A 20 -51.31 2.47 9.37
N VAL A 21 -52.07 3.54 9.44
CA VAL A 21 -51.58 4.91 9.22
C VAL A 21 -50.55 5.28 10.33
N VAL A 22 -50.87 4.98 11.58
CA VAL A 22 -49.94 5.24 12.71
C VAL A 22 -48.65 4.45 12.54
N ILE A 23 -48.75 3.14 12.23
CA ILE A 23 -47.56 2.29 12.01
C ILE A 23 -46.75 2.81 10.81
N GLY A 24 -47.42 3.11 9.70
CA GLY A 24 -46.75 3.60 8.49
C GLY A 24 -46.03 4.92 8.74
N SER A 25 -46.69 5.84 9.48
CA SER A 25 -46.05 7.12 9.86
C SER A 25 -44.86 6.94 10.76
N ALA A 26 -44.96 6.06 11.75
CA ALA A 26 -43.84 5.77 12.67
C ALA A 26 -42.66 5.16 11.93
N VAL A 27 -42.91 4.23 11.01
CA VAL A 27 -41.86 3.62 10.16
C VAL A 27 -41.22 4.68 9.25
N ALA A 28 -42.03 5.56 8.65
CA ALA A 28 -41.50 6.62 7.77
C ALA A 28 -40.62 7.61 8.55
N LEU A 29 -41.08 8.00 9.77
CA LEU A 29 -40.27 8.88 10.65
C LEU A 29 -38.97 8.24 11.11
N ALA A 30 -39.00 6.95 11.44
CA ALA A 30 -37.79 6.22 11.83
C ALA A 30 -36.82 6.09 10.64
N ALA A 31 -37.33 5.76 9.45
CA ALA A 31 -36.51 5.68 8.24
C ALA A 31 -35.92 7.05 7.88
N GLY A 32 -36.73 8.12 7.96
CA GLY A 32 -36.26 9.50 7.73
C GLY A 32 -35.20 9.92 8.72
N GLY A 33 -35.38 9.59 10.01
CA GLY A 33 -34.37 9.84 11.05
C GLY A 33 -33.06 9.11 10.82
N ILE A 34 -33.14 7.84 10.40
CA ILE A 34 -31.96 7.04 10.06
C ILE A 34 -31.23 7.64 8.87
N LEU A 35 -31.98 8.04 7.82
CA LEU A 35 -31.38 8.66 6.62
C LEU A 35 -30.72 10.01 6.96
N LEU A 36 -31.37 10.84 7.75
CA LEU A 36 -30.81 12.12 8.22
C LEU A 36 -29.54 11.90 9.03
N TYR A 37 -29.57 10.96 9.97
CA TYR A 37 -28.40 10.59 10.78
C TYR A 37 -27.25 10.08 9.90
N ALA A 38 -27.56 9.22 8.93
CA ALA A 38 -26.57 8.71 8.00
C ALA A 38 -25.98 9.83 7.12
N ALA A 39 -26.84 10.76 6.65
CA ALA A 39 -26.40 11.91 5.86
C ALA A 39 -25.51 12.85 6.69
N GLN A 40 -25.88 13.11 7.94
CA GLN A 40 -25.07 13.93 8.84
C GLN A 40 -23.71 13.29 9.15
N ARG A 41 -23.67 11.96 9.29
CA ARG A 41 -22.42 11.23 9.49
C ARG A 41 -21.54 11.22 8.23
N ARG A 42 -22.17 11.17 7.06
CA ARG A 42 -21.44 11.17 5.76
C ARG A 42 -20.68 12.47 5.52
N ASN A 43 -21.18 13.58 6.06
CA ASN A 43 -20.63 14.92 5.80
C ASN A 43 -19.50 15.31 6.77
N LYS A 44 -19.18 14.49 7.77
CA LYS A 44 -18.07 14.77 8.67
C LYS A 44 -16.81 14.12 8.11
N VAL A 45 -15.91 14.94 7.56
CA VAL A 45 -14.57 14.49 7.17
C VAL A 45 -13.88 13.97 8.44
N LYS A 46 -13.51 12.70 8.42
CA LYS A 46 -12.75 12.10 9.52
C LYS A 46 -11.30 12.54 9.40
N THR A 47 -10.93 13.58 10.12
CA THR A 47 -9.54 14.02 10.22
C THR A 47 -8.85 13.23 11.32
N ILE A 48 -7.55 12.97 11.12
CA ILE A 48 -6.68 12.40 12.14
C ILE A 48 -5.59 13.40 12.50
N PRO A 49 -5.19 13.47 13.78
CA PRO A 49 -4.14 14.40 14.19
C PRO A 49 -2.82 14.08 13.49
N ILE A 50 -2.09 15.12 13.11
CA ILE A 50 -0.77 14.96 12.49
C ILE A 50 0.23 14.38 13.49
N GLY A 51 0.18 14.85 14.75
CA GLY A 51 1.10 14.41 15.80
C GLY A 51 2.51 14.92 15.59
N GLU A 52 3.44 14.36 16.34
CA GLU A 52 4.88 14.67 16.28
C GLU A 52 5.68 13.38 16.32
N GLY A 53 6.93 13.45 15.91
CA GLY A 53 7.83 12.32 15.98
C GLY A 53 9.29 12.71 15.84
N TRP A 54 10.15 11.81 16.31
CA TRP A 54 11.58 11.85 16.06
C TRP A 54 12.04 10.41 15.88
N TRP A 55 12.64 10.12 14.75
CA TRP A 55 12.97 8.74 14.34
C TRP A 55 14.45 8.53 14.13
N GLY A 56 15.25 9.62 14.22
CA GLY A 56 16.70 9.54 14.10
C GLY A 56 17.37 8.87 15.30
N ALA A 57 18.64 8.55 15.16
CA ALA A 57 19.44 7.98 16.24
C ALA A 57 19.62 8.98 17.38
N GLY A 58 19.68 8.49 18.61
CA GLY A 58 19.89 9.33 19.81
C GLY A 58 18.69 10.20 20.14
N GLU A 59 18.95 11.23 20.95
CA GLU A 59 17.93 12.19 21.36
C GLU A 59 17.79 13.30 20.34
N LYS A 60 16.59 13.86 20.26
CA LYS A 60 16.34 15.04 19.41
C LYS A 60 17.11 16.22 20.01
N THR A 61 18.04 16.77 19.26
CA THR A 61 18.84 17.89 19.71
C THR A 61 18.01 19.18 19.68
N SER A 62 18.43 20.18 20.47
CA SER A 62 17.84 21.51 20.49
C SER A 62 18.11 22.31 19.21
N LEU A 63 19.09 21.86 18.42
CA LEU A 63 19.42 22.51 17.14
C LEU A 63 18.30 22.26 16.12
N SER A 64 18.02 23.27 15.31
CA SER A 64 17.02 23.14 14.24
C SER A 64 17.50 22.12 13.20
N GLU A 65 16.56 21.26 12.79
CA GLU A 65 16.84 20.26 11.76
C GLU A 65 17.19 20.96 10.42
N ASP A 66 18.18 20.42 9.73
CA ASP A 66 18.57 20.91 8.41
C ASP A 66 17.46 20.62 7.40
N LYS A 67 16.82 21.68 6.90
CA LYS A 67 15.69 21.58 5.97
C LYS A 67 16.10 21.61 4.50
N LYS A 68 17.41 21.67 4.21
CA LYS A 68 17.89 21.71 2.82
C LYS A 68 17.57 20.41 2.09
N VAL A 69 17.42 20.55 0.78
CA VAL A 69 17.24 19.44 -0.15
C VAL A 69 18.57 19.29 -0.91
N TYR A 70 19.16 18.10 -0.81
CA TYR A 70 20.47 17.83 -1.41
C TYR A 70 20.30 16.89 -2.61
N PRO A 71 20.97 17.16 -3.73
CA PRO A 71 21.04 16.19 -4.83
C PRO A 71 21.64 14.87 -4.34
N PHE A 72 21.12 13.77 -4.84
CA PHE A 72 21.61 12.42 -4.53
C PHE A 72 21.84 11.68 -5.85
N THR A 73 22.90 10.89 -5.92
CA THR A 73 23.21 10.07 -7.09
C THR A 73 23.40 8.63 -6.63
N VAL A 74 22.69 7.70 -7.26
CA VAL A 74 22.86 6.28 -6.98
C VAL A 74 24.25 5.84 -7.47
N LYS A 75 25.01 5.21 -6.60
CA LYS A 75 26.36 4.70 -6.90
C LYS A 75 26.48 3.29 -6.36
N THR A 76 27.29 2.48 -7.01
CA THR A 76 27.68 1.16 -6.55
C THR A 76 29.15 0.95 -6.94
N SER A 77 29.97 0.59 -5.98
CA SER A 77 31.40 0.37 -6.24
C SER A 77 31.64 -1.01 -6.85
N ASP A 78 32.81 -1.17 -7.45
CA ASP A 78 33.23 -2.47 -7.97
C ASP A 78 33.40 -3.50 -6.84
N GLU A 79 33.80 -3.05 -5.65
CA GLU A 79 33.92 -3.89 -4.46
C GLU A 79 32.56 -4.44 -4.02
N GLU A 80 31.53 -3.62 -4.04
CA GLU A 80 30.15 -4.06 -3.71
C GLU A 80 29.66 -5.10 -4.72
N ILE A 81 29.93 -4.90 -6.00
CA ILE A 81 29.54 -5.85 -7.05
C ILE A 81 30.30 -7.17 -6.88
N LYS A 82 31.61 -7.08 -6.54
CA LYS A 82 32.44 -8.26 -6.28
C LYS A 82 31.90 -9.04 -5.08
N ASP A 83 31.60 -8.36 -3.96
CA ASP A 83 31.03 -9.00 -2.77
C ASP A 83 29.70 -9.70 -3.10
N LEU A 84 28.83 -9.03 -3.88
CA LEU A 84 27.57 -9.63 -4.33
C LEU A 84 27.84 -10.94 -5.11
N HIS A 85 28.74 -10.89 -6.07
CA HIS A 85 29.08 -12.06 -6.90
C HIS A 85 29.64 -13.20 -6.06
N GLU A 86 30.54 -12.90 -5.10
CA GLU A 86 31.10 -13.92 -4.20
C GLU A 86 30.03 -14.58 -3.34
N ARG A 87 29.07 -13.79 -2.83
CA ARG A 87 27.95 -14.32 -2.03
C ARG A 87 27.02 -15.20 -2.89
N ILE A 88 26.76 -14.78 -4.13
CA ILE A 88 25.98 -15.59 -5.07
C ILE A 88 26.69 -16.94 -5.33
N ASP A 89 27.99 -16.89 -5.63
CA ASP A 89 28.79 -18.08 -5.95
C ASP A 89 28.87 -19.08 -4.79
N LYS A 90 28.80 -18.59 -3.54
CA LYS A 90 28.86 -19.42 -2.33
C LYS A 90 27.50 -19.81 -1.79
N SER A 91 26.42 -19.41 -2.45
CA SER A 91 25.06 -19.64 -1.95
C SER A 91 24.69 -21.12 -1.93
N ARG A 92 23.95 -21.50 -0.91
CA ARG A 92 23.38 -22.84 -0.77
C ARG A 92 21.89 -22.80 -1.05
N TYR A 93 21.37 -23.87 -1.64
CA TYR A 93 19.97 -23.99 -2.03
C TYR A 93 19.30 -25.09 -1.22
N ALA A 94 18.01 -24.89 -0.93
CA ALA A 94 17.18 -25.97 -0.40
C ALA A 94 16.75 -26.88 -1.56
N ASP A 95 16.79 -28.17 -1.37
CA ASP A 95 16.29 -29.10 -2.37
C ASP A 95 14.75 -29.11 -2.32
N PRO A 96 14.06 -28.99 -3.47
CA PRO A 96 12.61 -29.03 -3.47
C PRO A 96 12.11 -30.46 -3.20
N LEU A 97 10.91 -30.55 -2.69
CA LEU A 97 10.25 -31.86 -2.54
C LEU A 97 9.99 -32.45 -3.94
N GLU A 98 10.04 -33.77 -4.05
CA GLU A 98 9.74 -34.47 -5.29
C GLU A 98 8.32 -34.10 -5.77
N GLU A 99 8.17 -33.95 -7.06
CA GLU A 99 6.90 -33.60 -7.70
C GLU A 99 6.26 -32.28 -7.23
N SER A 100 7.05 -31.42 -6.54
CA SER A 100 6.56 -30.10 -6.12
C SER A 100 6.96 -29.01 -7.12
N GLY A 101 6.09 -28.00 -7.26
CA GLY A 101 6.35 -26.78 -8.01
C GLY A 101 6.64 -25.63 -7.06
N PHE A 102 5.75 -24.63 -7.04
CA PHE A 102 5.90 -23.42 -6.21
C PHE A 102 5.01 -23.45 -4.97
N GLN A 103 4.40 -24.60 -4.64
CA GLN A 103 3.43 -24.71 -3.52
C GLN A 103 4.07 -24.45 -2.16
N TYR A 104 5.37 -24.75 -2.03
CA TYR A 104 6.09 -24.64 -0.75
C TYR A 104 7.08 -23.45 -0.74
N GLY A 105 6.99 -22.59 -1.75
CA GLY A 105 7.86 -21.43 -1.88
C GLY A 105 8.49 -21.37 -3.27
N PHE A 106 9.48 -20.50 -3.43
CA PHE A 106 10.15 -20.30 -4.73
C PHE A 106 11.00 -21.52 -5.04
N ASN A 107 10.64 -22.25 -6.11
CA ASN A 107 11.28 -23.51 -6.48
C ASN A 107 12.77 -23.29 -6.78
N SER A 108 13.65 -24.02 -6.09
CA SER A 108 15.10 -23.82 -6.21
C SER A 108 15.68 -24.24 -7.56
N THR A 109 15.02 -25.13 -8.29
CA THR A 109 15.44 -25.47 -9.66
C THR A 109 15.32 -24.24 -10.57
N TYR A 110 14.20 -23.52 -10.48
CA TYR A 110 14.01 -22.28 -11.23
C TYR A 110 14.85 -21.14 -10.67
N LEU A 111 15.01 -21.08 -9.35
CA LEU A 111 15.83 -20.06 -8.69
C LEU A 111 17.28 -20.10 -9.21
N LYS A 112 17.82 -21.29 -9.40
CA LYS A 112 19.18 -21.46 -9.96
C LYS A 112 19.32 -20.81 -11.35
N LYS A 113 18.27 -20.88 -12.19
CA LYS A 113 18.25 -20.22 -13.51
C LYS A 113 18.25 -18.69 -13.35
N VAL A 114 17.40 -18.17 -12.47
CA VAL A 114 17.32 -16.72 -12.19
C VAL A 114 18.66 -16.21 -11.67
N VAL A 115 19.26 -16.93 -10.73
CA VAL A 115 20.53 -16.55 -10.10
C VAL A 115 21.68 -16.62 -11.12
N SER A 116 21.68 -17.63 -12.00
CA SER A 116 22.66 -17.71 -13.09
C SER A 116 22.59 -16.48 -14.00
N TYR A 117 21.38 -16.05 -14.36
CA TYR A 117 21.19 -14.80 -15.12
C TYR A 117 21.66 -13.58 -14.33
N TRP A 118 21.31 -13.49 -13.03
CA TRP A 118 21.72 -12.38 -12.18
C TRP A 118 23.26 -12.28 -12.10
N ARG A 119 23.92 -13.43 -11.93
CA ARG A 119 25.38 -13.52 -11.81
C ARG A 119 26.11 -13.16 -13.11
N ASN A 120 25.58 -13.62 -14.26
CA ASN A 120 26.34 -13.63 -15.52
C ASN A 120 25.75 -12.71 -16.60
N GLY A 121 24.45 -12.43 -16.57
CA GLY A 121 23.77 -11.68 -17.62
C GLY A 121 23.21 -10.33 -17.18
N PHE A 122 23.04 -10.08 -15.87
CA PHE A 122 22.45 -8.85 -15.37
C PHE A 122 23.54 -7.81 -15.12
N ASP A 123 23.46 -6.69 -15.81
CA ASP A 123 24.44 -5.59 -15.73
C ASP A 123 23.95 -4.53 -14.73
N TRP A 124 24.39 -4.61 -13.48
CA TRP A 124 23.98 -3.68 -12.43
C TRP A 124 24.43 -2.24 -12.75
N LYS A 125 25.60 -2.05 -13.35
CA LYS A 125 26.09 -0.70 -13.71
C LYS A 125 25.14 -0.03 -14.71
N LYS A 126 24.63 -0.80 -15.68
CA LYS A 126 23.63 -0.32 -16.62
C LYS A 126 22.33 0.05 -15.89
N GLN A 127 21.94 -0.72 -14.87
CA GLN A 127 20.75 -0.41 -14.07
C GLN A 127 20.95 0.84 -13.22
N VAL A 128 22.14 1.06 -12.67
CA VAL A 128 22.48 2.30 -11.94
C VAL A 128 22.35 3.51 -12.88
N ALA A 129 22.83 3.39 -14.12
CA ALA A 129 22.66 4.45 -15.12
C ALA A 129 21.18 4.73 -15.41
N MET A 130 20.36 3.66 -15.49
CA MET A 130 18.90 3.80 -15.66
C MET A 130 18.24 4.47 -14.45
N LEU A 131 18.64 4.12 -13.23
CA LEU A 131 18.13 4.75 -12.01
C LEU A 131 18.40 6.25 -12.02
N ASN A 132 19.62 6.64 -12.39
CA ASN A 132 20.05 8.03 -12.41
C ASN A 132 19.50 8.84 -13.62
N LYS A 133 18.66 8.24 -14.45
CA LYS A 133 17.96 8.93 -15.55
C LYS A 133 17.06 10.07 -15.02
N TYR A 134 16.52 9.89 -13.83
CA TYR A 134 15.70 10.90 -13.15
C TYR A 134 16.44 11.50 -11.96
N PRO A 135 16.17 12.76 -11.61
CA PRO A 135 16.89 13.39 -10.50
C PRO A 135 16.43 12.84 -9.14
N HIS A 136 17.41 12.47 -8.33
CA HIS A 136 17.22 11.99 -6.96
C HIS A 136 17.68 13.05 -5.96
N PHE A 137 17.04 13.05 -4.80
CA PHE A 137 17.33 14.01 -3.73
C PHE A 137 17.22 13.32 -2.37
N LYS A 138 17.79 13.96 -1.35
CA LYS A 138 17.59 13.63 0.06
C LYS A 138 17.34 14.90 0.86
N THR A 139 16.52 14.78 1.92
CA THR A 139 16.30 15.86 2.89
C THR A 139 16.04 15.24 4.24
N LYS A 140 16.41 15.94 5.31
CA LYS A 140 16.25 15.40 6.68
C LYS A 140 14.87 15.78 7.23
N ILE A 141 14.08 14.77 7.64
CA ILE A 141 12.75 14.97 8.22
C ILE A 141 12.62 14.07 9.47
N GLU A 142 12.33 14.67 10.61
CA GLU A 142 12.17 13.98 11.90
C GLU A 142 13.38 13.09 12.21
N GLY A 143 14.58 13.58 11.83
CA GLY A 143 15.85 12.91 12.11
C GLY A 143 16.28 11.87 11.09
N LEU A 144 15.50 11.65 10.03
CA LEU A 144 15.79 10.66 8.99
C LEU A 144 16.16 11.32 7.67
N ASP A 145 17.16 10.78 6.99
CA ASP A 145 17.46 11.14 5.60
C ASP A 145 16.43 10.49 4.67
N VAL A 146 15.50 11.29 4.17
CA VAL A 146 14.40 10.83 3.30
C VAL A 146 14.81 11.02 1.84
N HIS A 147 14.91 9.92 1.11
CA HIS A 147 15.20 9.89 -0.32
C HIS A 147 13.93 10.06 -1.13
N PHE A 148 14.02 10.79 -2.25
CA PHE A 148 12.91 10.94 -3.19
C PHE A 148 13.40 11.31 -4.58
N LEU A 149 12.59 10.99 -5.61
CA LEU A 149 12.72 11.57 -6.95
C LEU A 149 11.81 12.78 -7.04
N HIS A 150 12.24 13.80 -7.79
CA HIS A 150 11.42 14.98 -8.09
C HIS A 150 11.58 15.28 -9.59
N VAL A 151 10.51 15.09 -10.33
CA VAL A 151 10.57 15.13 -11.81
C VAL A 151 9.55 16.12 -12.38
N UNK A 152 9.84 17.17 -12.92
CA UNK A 152 9.16 17.92 -13.40
C UNK A 152 8.81 17.59 -14.67
N PRO A 153 7.85 18.10 -15.23
CA PRO A 153 7.52 18.00 -16.64
C PRO A 153 8.27 19.03 -17.49
N PRO A 154 8.44 18.77 -18.79
CA PRO A 154 9.02 19.78 -19.67
C PRO A 154 8.15 21.05 -19.67
N HIS A 155 8.80 22.20 -19.63
CA HIS A 155 8.11 23.49 -19.62
C HIS A 155 7.33 23.73 -20.92
N ARG A 156 6.06 24.11 -20.79
CA ARG A 156 5.20 24.55 -21.89
C ARG A 156 4.27 25.66 -21.38
N ALA A 157 4.13 26.71 -22.14
CA ALA A 157 3.28 27.85 -21.75
C ALA A 157 1.79 27.50 -21.69
N ASP A 158 1.38 26.48 -22.41
CA ASP A 158 -0.02 26.07 -22.56
C ASP A 158 -0.44 24.94 -21.63
N GLN A 159 0.36 24.62 -20.59
CA GLN A 159 0.04 23.48 -19.72
C GLN A 159 -0.12 23.90 -18.25
N LYS A 160 -1.09 23.29 -17.60
CA LYS A 160 -1.27 23.36 -16.15
C LYS A 160 -0.45 22.23 -15.52
N VAL A 161 0.44 22.58 -14.61
CA VAL A 161 1.25 21.58 -13.89
C VAL A 161 0.62 21.30 -12.53
N LEU A 162 0.37 20.02 -12.24
CA LEU A 162 -0.24 19.58 -10.99
C LEU A 162 0.77 18.74 -10.19
N PRO A 163 1.04 19.10 -8.93
CA PRO A 163 1.93 18.28 -8.10
C PRO A 163 1.27 16.92 -7.75
N LEU A 164 2.01 15.84 -7.94
CA LEU A 164 1.53 14.48 -7.69
C LEU A 164 2.60 13.68 -6.93
N MET A 165 2.24 13.14 -5.77
CA MET A 165 3.10 12.20 -5.06
C MET A 165 2.68 10.77 -5.35
N LEU A 166 3.65 9.88 -5.67
CA LEU A 166 3.43 8.46 -5.88
C LEU A 166 4.15 7.68 -4.77
N VAL A 167 3.42 6.86 -4.03
CA VAL A 167 3.98 6.14 -2.87
C VAL A 167 3.86 4.63 -3.09
N HIS A 168 5.02 3.96 -3.04
CA HIS A 168 5.18 2.51 -3.23
C HIS A 168 4.80 1.71 -1.98
N GLY A 169 5.02 0.40 -2.01
CA GLY A 169 4.85 -0.50 -0.87
C GLY A 169 5.89 -1.60 -0.85
N TRP A 170 5.59 -2.73 -0.19
CA TRP A 170 6.47 -3.88 -0.07
C TRP A 170 5.98 -5.01 -0.99
N PRO A 171 6.85 -5.71 -1.73
CA PRO A 171 8.31 -5.60 -1.81
C PRO A 171 8.81 -4.61 -2.87
N GLY A 172 8.01 -3.63 -3.21
CA GLY A 172 8.33 -2.64 -4.23
C GLY A 172 9.24 -1.51 -3.73
N SER A 173 9.46 -0.54 -4.59
CA SER A 173 10.28 0.64 -4.31
C SER A 173 9.86 1.78 -5.25
N PHE A 174 10.54 2.91 -5.13
CA PHE A 174 10.37 4.04 -6.06
C PHE A 174 10.50 3.62 -7.53
N TYR A 175 11.25 2.56 -7.81
CA TYR A 175 11.52 2.09 -9.17
C TYR A 175 10.24 1.62 -9.88
N GLU A 176 9.23 1.17 -9.16
CA GLU A 176 7.99 0.67 -9.77
C GLU A 176 7.29 1.73 -10.62
N PHE A 177 7.60 3.02 -10.42
CA PHE A 177 6.98 4.11 -11.16
C PHE A 177 7.75 4.56 -12.41
N TYR A 178 8.92 3.95 -12.69
CA TYR A 178 9.78 4.40 -13.81
C TYR A 178 9.08 4.32 -15.18
N LYS A 179 8.26 3.30 -15.39
CA LYS A 179 7.55 3.14 -16.67
C LYS A 179 6.41 4.15 -16.86
N ILE A 180 5.77 4.59 -15.76
CA ILE A 180 4.65 5.54 -15.85
C ILE A 180 5.14 7.00 -15.82
N LEU A 181 6.34 7.28 -15.31
CA LEU A 181 6.86 8.65 -15.19
C LEU A 181 6.80 9.44 -16.53
N PRO A 182 7.29 8.90 -17.65
CA PRO A 182 7.22 9.65 -18.91
C PRO A 182 5.79 9.98 -19.33
N LEU A 183 4.84 9.09 -19.00
CA LEU A 183 3.42 9.31 -19.33
C LEU A 183 2.82 10.43 -18.48
N LEU A 184 3.18 10.47 -17.20
CA LEU A 184 2.62 11.47 -16.27
C LEU A 184 3.21 12.87 -16.51
N THR A 185 4.50 12.93 -16.90
CA THR A 185 5.18 14.21 -17.08
C THR A 185 4.97 14.83 -18.46
N GLN A 186 4.43 14.08 -19.44
CA GLN A 186 4.09 14.67 -20.74
C GLN A 186 2.73 15.37 -20.67
N ASN A 187 2.53 16.32 -21.59
CA ASN A 187 1.29 17.10 -21.66
C ASN A 187 0.15 16.24 -22.22
N HIS A 188 -0.94 16.14 -21.47
CA HIS A 188 -2.19 15.48 -21.89
C HIS A 188 -3.30 16.52 -21.84
N SER A 189 -3.69 17.04 -23.00
CA SER A 189 -4.80 18.00 -23.15
C SER A 189 -4.64 19.21 -22.22
N GLY A 190 -3.43 19.74 -22.13
CA GLY A 190 -3.15 20.94 -21.34
C GLY A 190 -2.80 20.67 -19.87
N VAL A 191 -2.63 19.40 -19.47
CA VAL A 191 -2.26 19.04 -18.09
C VAL A 191 -1.03 18.12 -18.09
N ALA A 192 -0.11 18.36 -17.18
CA ALA A 192 1.03 17.49 -16.90
C ALA A 192 1.25 17.44 -15.39
N PHE A 193 1.94 16.41 -14.91
CA PHE A 193 2.23 16.27 -13.49
C PHE A 193 3.69 16.56 -13.19
N GLU A 194 3.90 17.31 -12.11
CA GLU A 194 5.19 17.41 -11.42
C GLU A 194 5.19 16.33 -10.35
N VAL A 195 6.07 15.34 -10.51
CA VAL A 195 5.96 14.07 -9.77
C VAL A 195 7.02 13.98 -8.68
N VAL A 196 6.59 13.65 -7.44
CA VAL A 196 7.46 13.37 -6.29
C VAL A 196 7.28 11.90 -5.91
N ILE A 197 8.39 11.15 -5.86
CA ILE A 197 8.35 9.72 -5.53
C ILE A 197 9.29 9.46 -4.35
N PRO A 198 8.79 9.51 -3.11
CA PRO A 198 9.64 9.23 -1.96
C PRO A 198 9.87 7.73 -1.78
N SER A 199 11.02 7.39 -1.20
CA SER A 199 11.22 6.05 -0.59
C SER A 199 10.69 6.09 0.82
N ILE A 200 9.81 5.15 1.16
CA ILE A 200 9.30 5.00 2.53
C ILE A 200 10.51 4.79 3.47
N PRO A 201 10.58 5.46 4.63
CA PRO A 201 11.68 5.21 5.58
C PRO A 201 11.92 3.72 5.82
N GLY A 202 13.17 3.30 5.65
CA GLY A 202 13.56 1.89 5.69
C GLY A 202 13.57 1.19 4.34
N TYR A 203 13.14 1.87 3.27
CA TYR A 203 13.11 1.34 1.90
C TYR A 203 14.03 2.16 1.00
N GLY A 204 14.45 1.55 -0.08
CA GLY A 204 15.25 2.22 -1.10
C GLY A 204 16.48 2.89 -0.51
N PHE A 205 16.60 4.20 -0.73
CA PHE A 205 17.74 4.97 -0.23
C PHE A 205 17.38 5.89 0.95
N SER A 206 16.16 5.77 1.50
CA SER A 206 15.79 6.44 2.74
C SER A 206 16.36 5.72 3.96
N GLU A 207 16.75 6.51 4.96
CA GLU A 207 17.23 5.98 6.22
C GLU A 207 16.12 5.22 6.95
N ALA A 208 16.48 4.10 7.60
CA ALA A 208 15.54 3.33 8.41
C ALA A 208 15.29 4.04 9.75
N PRO A 209 14.06 3.99 10.28
CA PRO A 209 13.80 4.54 11.62
C PRO A 209 14.63 3.85 12.69
N HIS A 210 15.12 4.63 13.66
CA HIS A 210 15.95 4.15 14.79
C HIS A 210 15.12 3.95 16.07
N LYS A 211 13.81 4.25 16.04
CA LYS A 211 12.94 4.20 17.21
C LYS A 211 11.75 3.28 16.97
N GLN A 212 11.28 2.65 18.04
CA GLN A 212 10.05 1.85 18.01
C GLN A 212 8.83 2.76 17.73
N GLY A 213 7.83 2.21 17.05
CA GLY A 213 6.55 2.87 16.85
C GLY A 213 6.37 3.54 15.50
N PHE A 214 7.37 3.52 14.61
CA PHE A 214 7.21 4.06 13.26
C PHE A 214 6.14 3.24 12.51
N ASN A 215 5.14 3.93 11.98
CA ASN A 215 4.00 3.29 11.32
C ASN A 215 3.54 4.13 10.12
N SER A 216 2.43 3.74 9.50
CA SER A 216 1.92 4.47 8.33
C SER A 216 1.52 5.91 8.64
N LEU A 217 1.10 6.21 9.87
CA LEU A 217 0.78 7.59 10.28
C LEU A 217 2.06 8.44 10.33
N ALA A 218 3.14 7.89 10.88
CA ALA A 218 4.44 8.57 10.93
C ALA A 218 4.97 8.82 9.50
N ALA A 219 4.90 7.81 8.64
CA ALA A 219 5.31 7.96 7.24
C ALA A 219 4.48 9.03 6.53
N SER A 220 3.17 9.08 6.79
CA SER A 220 2.27 10.10 6.21
C SER A 220 2.67 11.50 6.62
N ARG A 221 2.98 11.69 7.91
CA ARG A 221 3.44 12.99 8.43
C ARG A 221 4.77 13.40 7.77
N VAL A 222 5.71 12.46 7.65
CA VAL A 222 7.00 12.71 6.99
C VAL A 222 6.76 13.17 5.53
N PHE A 223 5.84 12.52 4.82
CA PHE A 223 5.56 12.86 3.42
C PHE A 223 4.76 14.15 3.26
N LEU A 224 3.89 14.48 4.21
CA LEU A 224 3.25 15.80 4.24
C LEU A 224 4.31 16.91 4.43
N THR A 225 5.26 16.69 5.34
CA THR A 225 6.38 17.61 5.58
C THR A 225 7.26 17.73 4.32
N LEU A 226 7.48 16.62 3.61
CA LEU A 226 8.25 16.65 2.35
C LEU A 226 7.56 17.56 1.31
N MET A 227 6.25 17.38 1.10
CA MET A 227 5.52 18.20 0.12
C MET A 227 5.52 19.69 0.51
N GLU A 228 5.33 19.98 1.79
CA GLU A 228 5.41 21.35 2.32
C GLU A 228 6.81 21.94 2.09
N ARG A 229 7.86 21.16 2.36
CA ARG A 229 9.26 21.59 2.16
C ARG A 229 9.58 21.90 0.70
N LEU A 230 8.94 21.17 -0.23
CA LEU A 230 9.08 21.40 -1.67
C LEU A 230 8.21 22.58 -2.16
N GLY A 231 7.42 23.22 -1.26
CA GLY A 231 6.60 24.39 -1.59
C GLY A 231 5.20 24.06 -2.07
N PHE A 232 4.77 22.82 -1.98
CA PHE A 232 3.44 22.41 -2.45
C PHE A 232 2.39 22.57 -1.35
N SER A 233 1.54 23.58 -1.46
CA SER A 233 0.42 23.80 -0.54
C SER A 233 -0.79 22.90 -0.89
N GLN A 234 -0.93 22.52 -2.15
CA GLN A 234 -1.99 21.62 -2.63
C GLN A 234 -1.43 20.63 -3.65
N PHE A 235 -1.79 19.37 -3.52
CA PHE A 235 -1.24 18.31 -4.37
C PHE A 235 -2.18 17.09 -4.43
N TYR A 236 -1.89 16.20 -5.35
CA TYR A 236 -2.57 14.90 -5.51
C TYR A 236 -1.65 13.80 -5.00
N VAL A 237 -2.26 12.69 -4.57
CA VAL A 237 -1.49 11.53 -4.07
C VAL A 237 -2.01 10.24 -4.69
N GLN A 238 -1.08 9.32 -4.96
CA GLN A 238 -1.40 7.96 -5.40
C GLN A 238 -0.58 6.97 -4.57
N GLY A 239 -1.20 5.86 -4.16
CA GLY A 239 -0.51 4.82 -3.42
C GLY A 239 -1.10 3.44 -3.63
N GLY A 240 -0.21 2.44 -3.63
CA GLY A 240 -0.56 1.03 -3.59
C GLY A 240 0.06 0.37 -2.37
N ASP A 241 -0.49 -0.74 -1.91
CA ASP A 241 0.04 -1.48 -0.76
C ASP A 241 0.19 -0.56 0.47
N TRP A 242 1.38 -0.49 1.12
CA TRP A 242 1.65 0.47 2.21
C TRP A 242 1.39 1.91 1.76
N GLY A 243 1.72 2.21 0.50
CA GLY A 243 1.46 3.54 -0.06
C GLY A 243 -0.01 3.91 -0.04
N SER A 244 -0.93 2.94 -0.19
CA SER A 244 -2.37 3.26 -0.12
C SER A 244 -2.79 3.69 1.29
N LEU A 245 -2.24 3.04 2.33
CA LEU A 245 -2.50 3.43 3.72
C LEU A 245 -1.88 4.81 4.02
N ILE A 246 -0.64 5.02 3.59
CA ILE A 246 0.09 6.27 3.81
C ILE A 246 -0.66 7.44 3.14
N THR A 247 -1.02 7.30 1.87
CA THR A 247 -1.70 8.39 1.13
C THR A 247 -3.12 8.63 1.64
N THR A 248 -3.82 7.58 2.09
CA THR A 248 -5.13 7.72 2.72
C THR A 248 -5.01 8.52 4.04
N ASN A 249 -3.99 8.18 4.85
CA ASN A 249 -3.72 8.93 6.09
C ASN A 249 -3.37 10.39 5.79
N MET A 250 -2.55 10.65 4.75
CA MET A 250 -2.22 12.03 4.34
C MET A 250 -3.49 12.83 4.04
N ALA A 251 -4.42 12.23 3.28
CA ALA A 251 -5.69 12.88 2.95
C ALA A 251 -6.55 13.13 4.18
N GLN A 252 -6.52 12.24 5.18
CA GLN A 252 -7.27 12.39 6.42
C GLN A 252 -6.61 13.39 7.38
N MET A 253 -5.28 13.51 7.36
CA MET A 253 -4.53 14.46 8.17
C MET A 253 -4.66 15.91 7.64
N LYS A 254 -4.58 16.07 6.32
CA LYS A 254 -4.55 17.38 5.66
C LYS A 254 -5.50 17.41 4.46
N PRO A 255 -6.83 17.32 4.70
CA PRO A 255 -7.79 17.32 3.59
C PRO A 255 -7.78 18.62 2.76
N ASP A 256 -7.32 19.71 3.33
CA ASP A 256 -7.22 20.99 2.60
C ASP A 256 -6.04 20.98 1.61
N CYS A 257 -5.00 20.19 1.87
CA CYS A 257 -3.81 20.09 1.02
C CYS A 257 -3.97 19.01 -0.06
N VAL A 258 -4.55 17.86 0.29
CA VAL A 258 -4.69 16.72 -0.61
C VAL A 258 -5.96 16.88 -1.45
N LYS A 259 -5.80 17.29 -2.71
CA LYS A 259 -6.90 17.62 -3.63
C LYS A 259 -7.51 16.39 -4.30
N GLY A 260 -6.80 15.29 -4.31
CA GLY A 260 -7.31 14.03 -4.84
C GLY A 260 -6.43 12.87 -4.40
N LEU A 261 -7.09 11.73 -4.21
CA LEU A 261 -6.45 10.50 -3.75
C LEU A 261 -6.81 9.37 -4.72
N HIS A 262 -5.79 8.71 -5.27
CA HIS A 262 -5.95 7.48 -6.04
C HIS A 262 -5.28 6.34 -5.30
N ILE A 263 -5.99 5.23 -5.12
CA ILE A 263 -5.40 4.02 -4.54
C ILE A 263 -5.71 2.81 -5.45
N ASN A 264 -4.74 1.93 -5.61
CA ASN A 264 -4.94 0.66 -6.30
C ASN A 264 -4.88 -0.55 -5.37
N PHE A 265 -4.97 -0.28 -4.06
CA PHE A 265 -5.09 -1.31 -3.03
C PHE A 265 -6.02 -0.78 -1.94
N GLY A 266 -7.20 -1.37 -1.82
CA GLY A 266 -8.20 -0.98 -0.82
C GLY A 266 -8.36 -2.05 0.25
N MET A 267 -8.34 -1.66 1.51
CA MET A 267 -8.66 -2.57 2.62
C MET A 267 -10.18 -2.61 2.79
N PRO A 268 -10.80 -3.79 2.72
CA PRO A 268 -12.24 -3.86 2.94
C PRO A 268 -12.59 -3.45 4.37
N PRO A 269 -13.72 -2.79 4.56
CA PRO A 269 -14.17 -2.47 5.91
C PRO A 269 -14.40 -3.75 6.71
N ARG A 270 -14.15 -3.68 8.01
CA ARG A 270 -14.37 -4.79 8.95
C ARG A 270 -15.59 -4.49 9.79
N GLY A 271 -16.24 -5.55 10.29
CA GLY A 271 -17.35 -5.41 11.19
C GLY A 271 -18.50 -6.34 10.89
N PHE A 272 -19.51 -6.29 11.74
CA PHE A 272 -20.65 -7.20 11.70
C PHE A 272 -21.41 -7.14 10.37
N LYS A 273 -21.53 -5.96 9.77
CA LYS A 273 -22.22 -5.81 8.47
C LYS A 273 -21.52 -6.60 7.36
N VAL A 274 -20.19 -6.56 7.34
CA VAL A 274 -19.40 -7.29 6.32
C VAL A 274 -19.55 -8.81 6.53
N LEU A 275 -19.46 -9.24 7.78
CA LEU A 275 -19.69 -10.66 8.13
C LEU A 275 -21.07 -11.12 7.66
N LEU A 276 -22.11 -10.37 8.01
CA LEU A 276 -23.49 -10.68 7.64
C LEU A 276 -23.66 -10.69 6.11
N SER A 277 -23.11 -9.69 5.41
CA SER A 277 -23.13 -9.63 3.95
C SER A 277 -22.45 -10.86 3.33
N THR A 278 -21.33 -11.29 3.91
CA THR A 278 -20.61 -12.48 3.44
C THR A 278 -21.45 -13.75 3.65
N MET A 279 -22.16 -13.85 4.77
CA MET A 279 -23.03 -15.02 5.02
C MET A 279 -24.22 -15.06 4.06
N ILE A 280 -24.91 -13.93 3.88
CA ILE A 280 -26.09 -13.81 3.03
C ILE A 280 -25.70 -13.93 1.55
N GLY A 281 -24.59 -13.30 1.16
CA GLY A 281 -24.19 -13.15 -0.25
C GLY A 281 -23.92 -14.47 -0.96
N ARG A 282 -23.66 -15.53 -0.24
CA ARG A 282 -23.53 -16.87 -0.84
C ARG A 282 -24.85 -17.35 -1.49
N TYR A 283 -25.96 -17.08 -0.81
CA TYR A 283 -27.27 -17.64 -1.18
C TYR A 283 -28.20 -16.61 -1.82
N LEU A 284 -28.11 -15.36 -1.35
CA LEU A 284 -28.97 -14.26 -1.81
C LEU A 284 -28.07 -13.06 -2.18
N PRO A 285 -27.18 -13.21 -3.18
CA PRO A 285 -26.21 -12.15 -3.52
C PRO A 285 -26.83 -10.82 -3.87
N PHE A 286 -28.02 -10.82 -4.49
CA PHE A 286 -28.71 -9.59 -4.89
C PHE A 286 -29.10 -8.69 -3.70
N LEU A 287 -29.31 -9.30 -2.49
CA LEU A 287 -29.66 -8.53 -1.29
C LEU A 287 -28.48 -7.70 -0.75
N VAL A 288 -27.25 -8.13 -1.05
CA VAL A 288 -26.04 -7.46 -0.57
C VAL A 288 -25.24 -6.80 -1.70
N GLY A 289 -25.81 -6.79 -2.90
CA GLY A 289 -25.21 -6.14 -4.06
C GLY A 289 -24.03 -6.91 -4.68
N PHE A 290 -23.95 -8.22 -4.45
CA PHE A 290 -22.88 -9.03 -5.04
C PHE A 290 -23.23 -9.46 -6.46
N SER A 291 -22.29 -9.26 -7.37
CA SER A 291 -22.36 -9.78 -8.74
C SER A 291 -22.03 -11.28 -8.76
N LYS A 292 -22.29 -11.94 -9.90
CA LYS A 292 -21.88 -13.33 -10.12
C LYS A 292 -20.37 -13.50 -9.95
N GLU A 293 -19.60 -12.50 -10.38
CA GLU A 293 -18.12 -12.51 -10.25
C GLU A 293 -17.71 -12.42 -8.79
N ASP A 294 -18.38 -11.58 -7.99
CA ASP A 294 -18.10 -11.49 -6.56
C ASP A 294 -18.34 -12.83 -5.87
N VAL A 295 -19.47 -13.49 -6.19
CA VAL A 295 -19.78 -14.82 -5.65
C VAL A 295 -18.70 -15.83 -6.05
N ARG A 296 -18.30 -15.82 -7.32
CA ARG A 296 -17.25 -16.73 -7.83
C ARG A 296 -15.92 -16.50 -7.11
N ARG A 297 -15.56 -15.26 -6.82
CA ARG A 297 -14.29 -14.91 -6.15
C ARG A 297 -14.31 -15.19 -4.66
N LEU A 298 -15.44 -14.93 -4.00
CA LEU A 298 -15.53 -15.03 -2.54
C LEU A 298 -15.73 -16.47 -2.04
N TYR A 299 -16.43 -17.31 -2.82
CA TYR A 299 -16.85 -18.62 -2.29
C TYR A 299 -16.22 -19.78 -3.06
N PRO A 300 -15.92 -20.91 -2.38
CA PRO A 300 -16.10 -21.21 -0.95
C PRO A 300 -15.26 -20.30 -0.06
N TYR A 301 -15.91 -19.62 0.89
CA TYR A 301 -15.29 -18.51 1.61
C TYR A 301 -14.05 -18.94 2.42
N PHE A 302 -14.19 -20.02 3.20
CA PHE A 302 -13.09 -20.47 4.05
C PHE A 302 -11.88 -20.89 3.20
N GLU A 303 -12.12 -21.60 2.11
CA GLU A 303 -11.04 -22.05 1.21
C GLU A 303 -10.28 -20.87 0.60
N LYS A 304 -11.03 -19.94 -0.01
CA LYS A 304 -10.44 -18.85 -0.80
C LYS A 304 -9.94 -17.67 0.04
N ASN A 305 -10.55 -17.45 1.22
CA ASN A 305 -10.25 -16.24 1.99
C ASN A 305 -9.63 -16.49 3.35
N VAL A 306 -9.80 -17.69 3.93
CA VAL A 306 -9.20 -18.00 5.21
C VAL A 306 -7.96 -18.87 5.03
N TRP A 307 -8.14 -20.08 4.48
CA TRP A 307 -7.02 -21.03 4.35
C TRP A 307 -5.94 -20.53 3.40
N GLU A 308 -6.34 -19.95 2.26
CA GLU A 308 -5.38 -19.38 1.31
C GLU A 308 -4.62 -18.20 1.93
N THR A 309 -5.34 -17.32 2.65
CA THR A 309 -4.70 -16.20 3.35
C THR A 309 -3.69 -16.68 4.38
N LEU A 310 -4.07 -17.68 5.18
CA LEU A 310 -3.15 -18.26 6.19
C LEU A 310 -1.90 -18.85 5.53
N ARG A 311 -2.10 -19.59 4.43
CA ARG A 311 -0.99 -20.20 3.69
C ARG A 311 -0.01 -19.16 3.15
N GLU A 312 -0.52 -18.03 2.64
CA GLU A 312 0.28 -17.04 1.92
C GLU A 312 0.71 -15.84 2.77
N SER A 313 0.35 -15.78 4.05
CA SER A 313 0.63 -14.62 4.91
C SER A 313 1.77 -14.83 5.93
N GLY A 314 2.53 -15.92 5.82
CA GLY A 314 3.64 -16.20 6.72
C GLY A 314 4.66 -15.06 6.77
N TYR A 315 4.97 -14.48 5.62
CA TYR A 315 5.87 -13.33 5.51
C TYR A 315 5.40 -12.16 6.38
N LEU A 316 4.11 -11.87 6.35
CA LEU A 316 3.51 -10.76 7.09
C LEU A 316 3.67 -10.97 8.59
N HIS A 317 3.43 -12.20 9.06
CA HIS A 317 3.52 -12.53 10.47
C HIS A 317 4.96 -12.41 10.99
N ILE A 318 5.94 -12.97 10.28
CA ILE A 318 7.33 -12.89 10.73
C ILE A 318 7.86 -11.45 10.66
N GLN A 319 7.51 -10.68 9.63
CA GLN A 319 7.90 -9.27 9.52
C GLN A 319 7.28 -8.42 10.63
N ALA A 320 6.05 -8.73 11.05
CA ALA A 320 5.34 -7.98 12.09
C ALA A 320 5.80 -8.33 13.51
N THR A 321 6.44 -9.48 13.70
CA THR A 321 6.76 -9.98 15.05
C THR A 321 8.26 -10.14 15.31
N LYS A 322 9.00 -10.68 14.35
CA LYS A 322 10.42 -11.00 14.48
C LYS A 322 11.22 -10.60 13.24
N PRO A 323 11.17 -9.30 12.84
CA PRO A 323 11.84 -8.85 11.61
C PRO A 323 13.36 -9.02 11.67
N ASP A 324 14.00 -8.80 12.83
CA ASP A 324 15.45 -8.90 12.97
C ASP A 324 15.94 -10.32 12.70
N THR A 325 15.15 -11.31 13.13
CA THR A 325 15.51 -12.73 12.93
C THR A 325 15.54 -13.07 11.44
N ALA A 326 14.49 -12.69 10.70
CA ALA A 326 14.45 -12.91 9.25
C ALA A 326 15.49 -12.05 8.53
N GLY A 327 15.63 -10.80 8.95
CA GLY A 327 16.54 -9.83 8.36
C GLY A 327 18.00 -10.27 8.41
N CYS A 328 18.42 -10.93 9.48
CA CYS A 328 19.78 -11.44 9.60
C CYS A 328 20.14 -12.38 8.43
N GLY A 329 19.25 -13.33 8.12
CA GLY A 329 19.44 -14.24 6.99
C GLY A 329 19.34 -13.56 5.62
N LEU A 330 18.32 -12.71 5.47
CA LEU A 330 18.09 -12.02 4.21
C LEU A 330 19.17 -10.99 3.87
N ASN A 331 19.72 -10.33 4.89
CA ASN A 331 20.80 -9.36 4.70
C ASN A 331 22.14 -10.04 4.34
N SER A 332 22.31 -11.30 4.75
CA SER A 332 23.53 -12.06 4.49
C SER A 332 23.51 -12.74 3.12
N SER A 333 22.35 -13.21 2.65
CA SER A 333 22.25 -14.03 1.44
C SER A 333 21.49 -13.31 0.32
N PRO A 334 22.16 -12.84 -0.74
CA PRO A 334 21.46 -12.29 -1.91
C PRO A 334 20.46 -13.27 -2.51
N VAL A 335 20.84 -14.55 -2.61
CA VAL A 335 19.98 -15.60 -3.17
C VAL A 335 18.77 -15.86 -2.27
N GLY A 336 18.98 -15.85 -0.94
CA GLY A 336 17.87 -15.98 0.01
C GLY A 336 16.89 -14.82 -0.09
N LEU A 337 17.39 -13.58 -0.21
CA LEU A 337 16.57 -12.40 -0.39
C LEU A 337 15.81 -12.47 -1.73
N ALA A 338 16.48 -12.88 -2.80
CA ALA A 338 15.85 -13.04 -4.10
C ALA A 338 14.69 -14.04 -4.03
N ALA A 339 14.90 -15.20 -3.41
CA ALA A 339 13.85 -16.22 -3.25
C ALA A 339 12.67 -15.65 -2.44
N TYR A 340 12.95 -14.94 -1.34
CA TYR A 340 11.95 -14.38 -0.43
C TYR A 340 11.05 -13.36 -1.16
N ILE A 341 11.64 -12.52 -2.01
CA ILE A 341 10.90 -11.47 -2.73
C ILE A 341 10.22 -12.03 -3.99
N LEU A 342 10.95 -12.83 -4.80
CA LEU A 342 10.41 -13.34 -6.07
C LEU A 342 9.24 -14.31 -5.86
N GLU A 343 9.20 -15.01 -4.71
CA GLU A 343 8.08 -15.86 -4.36
C GLU A 343 6.77 -15.07 -4.38
N LYS A 344 6.81 -13.80 -3.95
CA LYS A 344 5.62 -12.94 -3.94
C LYS A 344 5.15 -12.60 -5.35
N PHE A 345 6.05 -12.41 -6.28
CA PHE A 345 5.69 -12.19 -7.68
C PHE A 345 5.00 -13.42 -8.29
N SER A 346 5.35 -14.62 -7.85
CA SER A 346 4.67 -15.84 -8.25
C SER A 346 3.27 -15.94 -7.61
N THR A 347 3.18 -15.77 -6.30
CA THR A 347 1.98 -16.03 -5.51
C THR A 347 0.90 -14.95 -5.64
N TRP A 348 1.30 -13.67 -5.67
CA TRP A 348 0.37 -12.54 -5.60
C TRP A 348 -0.12 -12.05 -6.96
N THR A 349 0.20 -12.77 -8.02
CA THR A 349 -0.29 -12.50 -9.37
C THR A 349 -1.34 -13.57 -9.74
N ASP A 350 -1.51 -13.91 -11.00
CA ASP A 350 -2.51 -14.91 -11.37
C ASP A 350 -2.08 -16.31 -10.88
N ARG A 351 -2.78 -16.80 -9.87
CA ARG A 351 -2.49 -18.09 -9.22
C ARG A 351 -2.58 -19.29 -10.13
N LYS A 352 -3.29 -19.18 -11.25
CA LYS A 352 -3.36 -20.26 -12.25
C LYS A 352 -1.99 -20.61 -12.80
N ASN A 353 -1.06 -19.67 -12.73
CA ASN A 353 0.29 -19.85 -13.27
C ASN A 353 1.30 -20.29 -12.20
N ARG A 354 0.89 -20.35 -10.91
CA ARG A 354 1.79 -20.67 -9.79
C ARG A 354 2.47 -22.04 -9.96
N ASP A 355 1.74 -23.02 -10.47
CA ASP A 355 2.23 -24.38 -10.54
C ASP A 355 2.96 -24.69 -11.87
N LEU A 356 3.18 -23.69 -12.70
CA LEU A 356 4.06 -23.79 -13.87
C LEU A 356 5.52 -23.91 -13.42
N VAL A 357 6.38 -24.43 -14.28
CA VAL A 357 7.80 -24.66 -13.99
C VAL A 357 8.53 -23.40 -13.54
N ASP A 358 8.09 -22.24 -14.02
CA ASP A 358 8.66 -20.92 -13.72
C ASP A 358 7.82 -20.12 -12.69
N GLY A 359 6.80 -20.75 -12.07
CA GLY A 359 5.87 -20.05 -11.19
C GLY A 359 5.04 -19.01 -11.91
N GLY A 360 4.97 -19.07 -13.23
CA GLY A 360 4.26 -18.12 -14.07
C GLY A 360 5.00 -16.80 -14.29
N LEU A 361 6.26 -16.70 -13.88
CA LEU A 361 7.03 -15.44 -13.94
C LEU A 361 7.30 -15.00 -15.39
N GLU A 362 7.61 -15.93 -16.29
CA GLU A 362 7.90 -15.59 -17.69
C GLU A 362 6.70 -15.02 -18.45
N ARG A 363 5.49 -15.19 -17.92
CA ARG A 363 4.27 -14.64 -18.51
C ARG A 363 3.88 -13.27 -17.94
N LYS A 364 4.59 -12.81 -16.89
CA LYS A 364 4.23 -11.60 -16.15
C LYS A 364 5.15 -10.43 -16.45
N PHE A 365 6.32 -10.70 -17.02
CA PHE A 365 7.37 -9.69 -17.30
C PHE A 365 7.86 -9.75 -18.78
#